data_767d55832f83a9561565d44f5ef5ff28
#
_entry.id   767d55832f83a9561565d44f5ef5ff28
#
_cell.length_a   1.000
_cell.length_b   1.000
_cell.length_c   1.000
_cell.angle_alpha   90.00
_cell.angle_beta   90.00
_cell.angle_gamma   90.00
#
_symmetry.space_group_name_H-M   'P 1'
#
loop_
_entity.id
_entity.type
_entity.pdbx_description
1 polymer ?
#
loop_
_entity_poly.entity_id
_entity_poly.type
_entity_poly.pdbx_seq_one_letter_code
_entity_poly.pdbx_strand_id
1 'polypeptide(L)'
;MAHPVLLLVLLLASTSTTTSSSKRIQPKFSATFYFGDSVLDTGNNNHIPTVGVANHVPYGRDFPGKKPTGRFSNGRLLPDLLNQRLQLKEFSPPFLDKTLSSNDIVTGVNFASAGSGFDEQTSQLSNTLPMSRQVDLFRDYLRRLRDMVGDREASRIVANSLIFISSGTNDFSHYYRSSKRMKMDINDYQEVILRAAQASLKVIKNRHILVRGVSSVQFFYSSSKVGITSLPNFQLRMQELFDLGGRQFCLAGLPPFGCTPIQITLSKEPERACVDQQNWDAQVYNSKLRKLIPTLERSLHGSRIVYVDAYKVLMEIIDDPTKYGMFSIDTKIMTILL
;
A
#
# COMPACT_ATOMS: atom_id res chain seq x y z
N MET A 1 12.53 -14.10 20.52
CA MET A 1 12.50 -12.64 20.69
C MET A 1 11.66 -12.07 19.55
N ALA A 2 10.58 -11.36 19.87
CA ALA A 2 9.57 -10.95 18.88
C ALA A 2 10.05 -9.68 18.14
N HIS A 3 10.04 -9.72 16.81
CA HIS A 3 10.37 -8.58 15.95
C HIS A 3 9.41 -7.39 16.19
N PRO A 4 9.87 -6.13 16.13
CA PRO A 4 9.07 -4.92 16.43
C PRO A 4 7.90 -4.70 15.47
N VAL A 5 7.97 -5.18 14.23
CA VAL A 5 6.83 -5.21 13.30
C VAL A 5 5.69 -6.08 13.87
N LEU A 6 6.03 -7.03 14.74
CA LEU A 6 5.07 -7.88 15.46
C LEU A 6 4.30 -7.09 16.54
N LEU A 7 4.90 -6.07 17.13
CA LEU A 7 4.26 -5.26 18.19
C LEU A 7 3.15 -4.37 17.61
N LEU A 8 3.31 -3.88 16.39
CA LEU A 8 2.29 -3.06 15.73
C LEU A 8 1.01 -3.87 15.41
N VAL A 9 1.16 -5.18 15.17
CA VAL A 9 0.04 -6.11 14.95
C VAL A 9 -0.54 -6.61 16.30
N LEU A 10 0.25 -6.62 17.38
CA LEU A 10 -0.18 -7.08 18.72
C LEU A 10 -1.16 -6.13 19.42
N LEU A 11 -1.14 -4.84 19.11
CA LEU A 11 -2.10 -3.87 19.66
C LEU A 11 -3.55 -4.07 19.16
N LEU A 12 -3.76 -4.94 18.18
CA LEU A 12 -5.10 -5.30 17.70
C LEU A 12 -5.69 -6.56 18.35
N ALA A 13 -4.92 -7.24 19.22
CA ALA A 13 -5.36 -8.45 19.93
C ALA A 13 -5.50 -8.18 21.42
N SER A 14 -6.61 -7.55 21.84
CA SER A 14 -7.00 -7.48 23.24
C SER A 14 -7.18 -8.90 23.82
N THR A 15 -6.46 -9.16 24.87
CA THR A 15 -6.40 -10.39 25.65
C THR A 15 -7.75 -10.79 26.21
N SER A 16 -8.13 -12.04 25.99
CA SER A 16 -9.02 -12.78 26.89
C SER A 16 -8.40 -14.15 27.10
N THR A 17 -7.79 -14.31 28.27
CA THR A 17 -7.35 -15.62 28.79
C THR A 17 -8.56 -16.36 29.35
N THR A 18 -8.92 -17.47 28.72
CA THR A 18 -9.62 -18.58 29.43
C THR A 18 -9.34 -19.90 28.72
N THR A 19 -9.20 -20.89 29.55
CA THR A 19 -8.83 -22.31 29.43
C THR A 19 -9.41 -23.10 28.27
N SER A 20 -8.51 -23.83 27.62
CA SER A 20 -8.57 -25.17 27.01
C SER A 20 -9.91 -25.75 26.55
N SER A 21 -10.11 -25.56 25.26
CA SER A 21 -10.65 -26.58 24.33
C SER A 21 -10.02 -26.25 22.97
N SER A 22 -9.48 -27.23 22.26
CA SER A 22 -8.82 -26.99 20.94
C SER A 22 -9.86 -26.63 19.87
N LYS A 23 -10.56 -25.52 20.05
CA LYS A 23 -11.30 -24.87 18.98
C LYS A 23 -10.24 -24.31 18.04
N ARG A 24 -10.18 -24.81 16.81
CA ARG A 24 -9.50 -24.12 15.71
C ARG A 24 -9.91 -22.64 15.79
N ILE A 25 -8.97 -21.78 16.19
CA ILE A 25 -9.18 -20.34 16.20
C ILE A 25 -9.42 -19.99 14.73
N GLN A 26 -10.66 -19.64 14.39
CA GLN A 26 -10.98 -19.18 13.04
C GLN A 26 -10.17 -17.89 12.78
N PRO A 27 -9.51 -17.76 11.61
CA PRO A 27 -8.80 -16.56 11.28
C PRO A 27 -9.72 -15.35 11.42
N LYS A 28 -9.22 -14.27 12.03
CA LYS A 28 -10.00 -13.03 12.23
C LYS A 28 -10.46 -12.41 10.91
N PHE A 29 -9.73 -12.67 9.83
CA PHE A 29 -10.01 -12.21 8.47
C PHE A 29 -10.11 -13.40 7.52
N SER A 30 -10.97 -13.29 6.50
CA SER A 30 -11.11 -14.31 5.47
C SER A 30 -9.98 -14.25 4.43
N ALA A 31 -9.46 -13.06 4.17
CA ALA A 31 -8.42 -12.78 3.17
C ALA A 31 -7.64 -11.52 3.50
N THR A 32 -6.51 -11.33 2.84
CA THR A 32 -5.74 -10.09 2.87
C THR A 32 -5.44 -9.60 1.47
N PHE A 33 -5.56 -8.29 1.27
CA PHE A 33 -5.23 -7.61 0.01
C PHE A 33 -4.26 -6.47 0.27
N TYR A 34 -3.26 -6.33 -0.60
CA TYR A 34 -2.18 -5.35 -0.46
C TYR A 34 -2.12 -4.47 -1.69
N PHE A 35 -2.08 -3.16 -1.49
CA PHE A 35 -1.98 -2.13 -2.53
C PHE A 35 -0.87 -1.16 -2.18
N GLY A 36 -0.09 -0.75 -3.15
CA GLY A 36 0.97 0.23 -2.94
C GLY A 36 2.22 -0.02 -3.76
N ASP A 37 3.35 0.20 -3.13
CA ASP A 37 4.67 0.25 -3.78
C ASP A 37 5.61 -0.91 -3.37
N SER A 38 6.93 -0.68 -3.46
CA SER A 38 7.97 -1.67 -3.18
C SER A 38 7.95 -2.24 -1.76
N VAL A 39 7.41 -1.50 -0.80
CA VAL A 39 7.29 -1.96 0.60
C VAL A 39 6.37 -3.18 0.70
N LEU A 40 5.42 -3.28 -0.21
CA LEU A 40 4.42 -4.35 -0.24
C LEU A 40 4.55 -5.29 -1.44
N ASP A 41 5.20 -4.91 -2.56
CA ASP A 41 5.28 -5.72 -3.78
C ASP A 41 5.96 -7.06 -3.54
N THR A 42 5.22 -8.15 -3.67
CA THR A 42 5.73 -9.51 -3.49
C THR A 42 6.13 -10.19 -4.80
N GLY A 43 6.18 -9.43 -5.91
CA GLY A 43 6.67 -9.91 -7.19
C GLY A 43 5.79 -9.57 -8.40
N ASN A 44 4.82 -8.66 -8.31
CA ASN A 44 4.03 -8.23 -9.47
C ASN A 44 4.91 -7.63 -10.56
N ASN A 45 5.96 -6.90 -10.19
CA ASN A 45 6.86 -6.29 -11.15
C ASN A 45 7.64 -7.32 -12.02
N ASN A 46 7.75 -8.57 -11.59
CA ASN A 46 8.32 -9.63 -12.42
C ASN A 46 7.48 -9.96 -13.66
N HIS A 47 6.21 -9.54 -13.68
CA HIS A 47 5.22 -9.87 -14.71
C HIS A 47 4.82 -8.68 -15.59
N ILE A 48 5.52 -7.56 -15.48
CA ILE A 48 5.29 -6.34 -16.28
C ILE A 48 6.62 -5.86 -16.90
N PRO A 49 6.57 -5.13 -18.03
CA PRO A 49 7.77 -4.60 -18.69
C PRO A 49 8.32 -3.38 -17.96
N THR A 50 8.96 -3.57 -16.80
CA THR A 50 9.61 -2.53 -16.01
C THR A 50 11.07 -2.89 -15.70
N VAL A 51 11.91 -1.88 -15.49
CA VAL A 51 13.30 -2.09 -15.00
C VAL A 51 13.34 -2.22 -13.48
N GLY A 52 12.27 -1.83 -12.78
CA GLY A 52 12.17 -1.90 -11.33
C GLY A 52 11.77 -3.31 -10.87
N VAL A 53 12.67 -4.29 -10.97
CA VAL A 53 12.46 -5.68 -10.55
C VAL A 53 13.43 -6.08 -9.45
N ALA A 54 13.03 -7.01 -8.58
CA ALA A 54 13.83 -7.55 -7.49
C ALA A 54 13.94 -9.09 -7.57
N ASN A 55 13.99 -9.61 -8.79
CA ASN A 55 14.13 -11.04 -9.08
C ASN A 55 15.58 -11.48 -9.37
N HIS A 56 16.55 -10.73 -8.87
CA HIS A 56 18.00 -10.96 -9.02
C HIS A 56 18.73 -10.73 -7.70
N VAL A 57 19.96 -11.24 -7.60
CA VAL A 57 20.85 -10.96 -6.45
C VAL A 57 21.14 -9.46 -6.36
N PRO A 58 21.24 -8.87 -5.14
CA PRO A 58 21.32 -9.50 -3.82
C PRO A 58 19.96 -9.74 -3.12
N TYR A 59 18.84 -9.50 -3.78
CA TYR A 59 17.52 -9.72 -3.18
C TYR A 59 17.30 -11.19 -2.81
N GLY A 60 16.47 -11.44 -1.80
CA GLY A 60 16.02 -12.78 -1.43
C GLY A 60 17.08 -13.68 -0.75
N ARG A 61 18.26 -13.15 -0.37
CA ARG A 61 19.34 -13.94 0.25
C ARG A 61 18.94 -14.57 1.58
N ASP A 62 17.99 -13.99 2.30
CA ASP A 62 17.46 -14.44 3.59
C ASP A 62 16.02 -14.99 3.45
N PHE A 63 15.47 -15.03 2.23
CA PHE A 63 14.19 -15.65 1.94
C PHE A 63 14.33 -17.18 1.95
N PRO A 64 13.31 -17.95 2.33
CA PRO A 64 13.35 -19.40 2.24
C PRO A 64 13.79 -19.87 0.84
N GLY A 65 14.81 -20.73 0.80
CA GLY A 65 15.45 -21.18 -0.44
C GLY A 65 16.50 -20.22 -1.01
N LYS A 66 16.77 -19.07 -0.35
CA LYS A 66 17.82 -18.09 -0.71
C LYS A 66 17.75 -17.65 -2.18
N LYS A 67 16.53 -17.45 -2.68
CA LYS A 67 16.26 -17.04 -4.07
C LYS A 67 15.51 -15.70 -4.12
N PRO A 68 15.87 -14.81 -5.06
CA PRO A 68 15.13 -13.60 -5.30
C PRO A 68 13.74 -13.93 -5.87
N THR A 69 12.72 -13.31 -5.29
CA THR A 69 11.31 -13.61 -5.59
C THR A 69 10.56 -12.43 -6.24
N GLY A 70 11.23 -11.30 -6.38
CA GLY A 70 10.61 -10.03 -6.77
C GLY A 70 10.25 -9.14 -5.58
N ARG A 71 10.49 -9.60 -4.35
CA ARG A 71 10.41 -8.77 -3.14
C ARG A 71 11.62 -7.86 -3.06
N PHE A 72 11.38 -6.56 -2.90
CA PHE A 72 12.46 -5.58 -2.71
C PHE A 72 13.02 -5.68 -1.28
N SER A 73 13.54 -6.86 -0.95
CA SER A 73 14.02 -7.22 0.38
C SER A 73 15.00 -8.38 0.31
N ASN A 74 15.82 -8.50 1.34
CA ASN A 74 16.61 -9.72 1.55
C ASN A 74 15.74 -10.93 1.93
N GLY A 75 14.56 -10.69 2.52
CA GLY A 75 13.73 -11.75 3.07
C GLY A 75 12.24 -11.50 2.84
N ARG A 76 11.45 -11.79 3.88
CA ARG A 76 10.00 -11.60 3.90
C ARG A 76 9.64 -10.13 4.00
N LEU A 77 8.56 -9.75 3.36
CA LEU A 77 7.94 -8.44 3.51
C LEU A 77 6.78 -8.47 4.52
N LEU A 78 6.26 -7.29 4.87
CA LEU A 78 5.10 -7.16 5.74
C LEU A 78 3.90 -8.02 5.31
N PRO A 79 3.54 -8.14 4.02
CA PRO A 79 2.46 -9.02 3.57
C PRO A 79 2.63 -10.47 4.00
N ASP A 80 3.85 -11.01 3.94
CA ASP A 80 4.14 -12.38 4.34
C ASP A 80 3.97 -12.56 5.85
N LEU A 81 4.58 -11.66 6.63
CA LEU A 81 4.55 -11.70 8.08
C LEU A 81 3.12 -11.52 8.63
N LEU A 82 2.35 -10.63 8.01
CA LEU A 82 0.96 -10.39 8.40
C LEU A 82 0.09 -11.60 8.07
N ASN A 83 0.24 -12.21 6.89
CA ASN A 83 -0.47 -13.43 6.52
C ASN A 83 -0.19 -14.59 7.47
N GLN A 84 1.07 -14.79 7.87
CA GLN A 84 1.44 -15.79 8.86
C GLN A 84 0.81 -15.49 10.23
N ARG A 85 0.86 -14.24 10.67
CA ARG A 85 0.28 -13.83 11.95
C ARG A 85 -1.23 -14.02 11.99
N LEU A 86 -1.89 -13.80 10.87
CA LEU A 86 -3.34 -14.01 10.70
C LEU A 86 -3.69 -15.47 10.41
N GLN A 87 -2.72 -16.38 10.32
CA GLN A 87 -2.90 -17.80 10.03
C GLN A 87 -3.64 -18.05 8.71
N LEU A 88 -3.43 -17.19 7.72
CA LEU A 88 -4.03 -17.31 6.38
C LEU A 88 -3.16 -18.15 5.46
N LYS A 89 -1.89 -17.77 5.31
CA LYS A 89 -0.89 -18.44 4.45
C LYS A 89 0.54 -18.04 4.85
N GLU A 90 1.52 -18.78 4.34
CA GLU A 90 2.94 -18.51 4.63
C GLU A 90 3.48 -17.30 3.89
N PHE A 91 3.13 -17.16 2.60
CA PHE A 91 3.58 -16.07 1.74
C PHE A 91 2.40 -15.42 1.05
N SER A 92 2.52 -14.11 0.80
CA SER A 92 1.57 -13.35 0.00
C SER A 92 1.93 -13.48 -1.48
N PRO A 93 1.13 -14.14 -2.33
CA PRO A 93 1.45 -14.25 -3.74
C PRO A 93 1.07 -12.97 -4.50
N PRO A 94 1.86 -12.57 -5.54
CA PRO A 94 1.48 -11.47 -6.42
C PRO A 94 0.33 -11.89 -7.34
N PHE A 95 -0.62 -11.00 -7.58
CA PHE A 95 -1.80 -11.33 -8.41
C PHE A 95 -1.48 -11.67 -9.86
N LEU A 96 -0.41 -11.09 -10.41
CA LEU A 96 -0.02 -11.33 -11.79
C LEU A 96 0.68 -12.68 -12.02
N ASP A 97 0.95 -13.44 -10.95
CA ASP A 97 1.44 -14.81 -11.08
C ASP A 97 0.33 -15.70 -11.66
N LYS A 98 0.62 -16.32 -12.80
CA LYS A 98 -0.32 -17.21 -13.50
C LYS A 98 -0.51 -18.57 -12.80
N THR A 99 0.35 -18.90 -11.82
CA THR A 99 0.35 -20.19 -11.12
C THR A 99 -0.47 -20.18 -9.82
N LEU A 100 -1.21 -19.09 -9.54
CA LEU A 100 -2.04 -18.94 -8.34
C LEU A 100 -3.02 -20.11 -8.16
N SER A 101 -2.92 -20.78 -7.00
CA SER A 101 -3.85 -21.83 -6.59
C SER A 101 -5.23 -21.26 -6.20
N SER A 102 -6.23 -22.13 -6.12
CA SER A 102 -7.54 -21.77 -5.61
C SER A 102 -7.47 -21.24 -4.18
N ASN A 103 -6.60 -21.83 -3.34
CA ASN A 103 -6.40 -21.35 -1.97
C ASN A 103 -5.79 -19.95 -1.93
N ASP A 104 -4.87 -19.62 -2.87
CA ASP A 104 -4.31 -18.27 -2.99
C ASP A 104 -5.39 -17.24 -3.28
N ILE A 105 -6.29 -17.57 -4.19
CA ILE A 105 -7.39 -16.69 -4.56
C ILE A 105 -8.35 -16.48 -3.37
N VAL A 106 -8.82 -17.51 -2.70
CA VAL A 106 -9.80 -17.36 -1.61
C VAL A 106 -9.25 -16.72 -0.35
N THR A 107 -7.93 -16.80 -0.11
CA THR A 107 -7.27 -16.19 1.05
C THR A 107 -6.59 -14.85 0.76
N GLY A 108 -6.74 -14.33 -0.48
CA GLY A 108 -6.27 -13.02 -0.91
C GLY A 108 -4.88 -13.02 -1.54
N VAL A 109 -4.59 -11.96 -2.29
CA VAL A 109 -3.38 -11.78 -3.10
C VAL A 109 -2.87 -10.35 -2.97
N ASN A 110 -1.71 -10.10 -3.54
CA ASN A 110 -1.02 -8.82 -3.54
C ASN A 110 -1.14 -8.12 -4.90
N PHE A 111 -1.51 -6.84 -4.89
CA PHE A 111 -1.63 -5.99 -6.08
C PHE A 111 -0.56 -4.90 -6.16
N ALA A 112 0.24 -4.73 -5.10
CA ALA A 112 1.27 -3.70 -5.04
C ALA A 112 2.30 -3.84 -6.16
N SER A 113 2.88 -2.72 -6.57
CA SER A 113 3.88 -2.64 -7.63
C SER A 113 4.97 -1.65 -7.24
N ALA A 114 6.19 -2.11 -7.18
CA ALA A 114 7.34 -1.28 -6.82
C ALA A 114 7.49 -0.09 -7.78
N GLY A 115 7.74 1.10 -7.23
CA GLY A 115 7.83 2.34 -7.99
C GLY A 115 6.49 3.07 -8.18
N SER A 116 5.37 2.47 -7.75
CA SER A 116 4.07 3.13 -7.83
C SER A 116 3.90 4.23 -6.78
N GLY A 117 3.01 5.17 -7.07
CA GLY A 117 2.58 6.22 -6.16
C GLY A 117 1.09 6.51 -6.30
N PHE A 118 0.60 7.46 -5.52
CA PHE A 118 -0.76 7.99 -5.70
C PHE A 118 -0.86 8.90 -6.92
N ASP A 119 0.19 9.62 -7.28
CA ASP A 119 0.29 10.37 -8.52
C ASP A 119 0.61 9.40 -9.68
N GLU A 120 -0.27 9.31 -10.66
CA GLU A 120 -0.09 8.40 -11.79
C GLU A 120 1.18 8.69 -12.62
N GLN A 121 1.63 9.95 -12.66
CA GLN A 121 2.90 10.30 -13.31
C GLN A 121 4.10 9.64 -12.64
N THR A 122 4.03 9.38 -11.33
CA THR A 122 5.06 8.65 -10.59
C THR A 122 5.25 7.25 -11.17
N SER A 123 4.16 6.53 -11.38
CA SER A 123 4.20 5.18 -11.94
C SER A 123 4.58 5.13 -13.42
N GLN A 124 4.16 6.14 -14.20
CA GLN A 124 4.49 6.24 -15.63
C GLN A 124 6.00 6.33 -15.86
N LEU A 125 6.71 7.10 -15.02
CA LEU A 125 8.17 7.26 -15.14
C LEU A 125 8.93 5.96 -14.93
N SER A 126 8.40 5.06 -14.12
CA SER A 126 9.00 3.75 -13.81
C SER A 126 8.39 2.60 -14.61
N ASN A 127 7.38 2.89 -15.44
CA ASN A 127 6.58 1.89 -16.17
C ASN A 127 6.06 0.77 -15.24
N THR A 128 5.45 1.19 -14.11
CA THR A 128 4.91 0.31 -13.06
C THR A 128 3.39 0.43 -12.99
N LEU A 129 2.73 -0.40 -12.17
CA LEU A 129 1.28 -0.39 -12.02
C LEU A 129 0.85 0.77 -11.11
N PRO A 130 0.25 1.85 -11.64
CA PRO A 130 -0.31 2.91 -10.79
C PRO A 130 -1.42 2.35 -9.90
N MET A 131 -1.74 3.07 -8.81
CA MET A 131 -2.81 2.67 -7.88
C MET A 131 -4.15 2.44 -8.58
N SER A 132 -4.46 3.19 -9.65
CA SER A 132 -5.64 2.98 -10.48
C SER A 132 -5.65 1.57 -11.11
N ARG A 133 -4.53 1.17 -11.69
CA ARG A 133 -4.39 -0.14 -12.31
C ARG A 133 -4.42 -1.28 -11.29
N GLN A 134 -3.85 -1.07 -10.10
CA GLN A 134 -3.95 -2.05 -9.00
C GLN A 134 -5.41 -2.30 -8.61
N VAL A 135 -6.25 -1.25 -8.55
CA VAL A 135 -7.69 -1.38 -8.31
C VAL A 135 -8.40 -2.06 -9.46
N ASP A 136 -8.00 -1.83 -10.72
CA ASP A 136 -8.55 -2.57 -11.86
C ASP A 136 -8.22 -4.06 -11.78
N LEU A 137 -6.98 -4.42 -11.41
CA LEU A 137 -6.61 -5.81 -11.16
C LEU A 137 -7.41 -6.44 -10.01
N PHE A 138 -7.80 -5.65 -9.02
CA PHE A 138 -8.70 -6.12 -7.97
C PHE A 138 -10.12 -6.41 -8.52
N ARG A 139 -10.60 -5.64 -9.48
CA ARG A 139 -11.86 -5.96 -10.20
C ARG A 139 -11.75 -7.28 -10.97
N ASP A 140 -10.59 -7.51 -11.62
CA ASP A 140 -10.32 -8.76 -12.33
C ASP A 140 -10.27 -9.94 -11.35
N TYR A 141 -9.60 -9.78 -10.22
CA TYR A 141 -9.58 -10.75 -9.12
C TYR A 141 -10.99 -11.07 -8.62
N LEU A 142 -11.85 -10.07 -8.42
CA LEU A 142 -13.23 -10.28 -7.95
C LEU A 142 -14.07 -11.09 -8.94
N ARG A 143 -13.88 -10.91 -10.26
CA ARG A 143 -14.51 -11.77 -11.26
C ARG A 143 -14.07 -13.21 -11.09
N ARG A 144 -12.75 -13.45 -11.05
CA ARG A 144 -12.19 -14.78 -10.83
C ARG A 144 -12.66 -15.42 -9.52
N LEU A 145 -12.73 -14.64 -8.44
CA LEU A 145 -13.23 -15.15 -7.15
C LEU A 145 -14.70 -15.56 -7.23
N ARG A 146 -15.56 -14.74 -7.87
CA ARG A 146 -16.98 -15.05 -8.05
C ARG A 146 -17.21 -16.30 -8.90
N ASP A 147 -16.45 -16.47 -9.96
CA ASP A 147 -16.50 -17.66 -10.81
C ASP A 147 -16.14 -18.93 -10.04
N MET A 148 -15.26 -18.82 -9.02
CA MET A 148 -14.81 -19.94 -8.21
C MET A 148 -15.75 -20.32 -7.06
N VAL A 149 -16.28 -19.32 -6.34
CA VAL A 149 -17.01 -19.55 -5.08
C VAL A 149 -18.44 -19.01 -5.08
N GLY A 150 -18.87 -18.39 -6.16
CA GLY A 150 -20.17 -17.72 -6.29
C GLY A 150 -20.22 -16.33 -5.65
N ASP A 151 -21.19 -15.51 -6.06
CA ASP A 151 -21.31 -14.09 -5.65
C ASP A 151 -21.43 -13.89 -4.16
N ARG A 152 -22.24 -14.72 -3.48
CA ARG A 152 -22.50 -14.59 -2.04
C ARG A 152 -21.24 -14.81 -1.22
N GLU A 153 -20.50 -15.87 -1.53
CA GLU A 153 -19.27 -16.22 -0.79
C GLU A 153 -18.13 -15.24 -1.13
N ALA A 154 -17.99 -14.85 -2.40
CA ALA A 154 -17.04 -13.82 -2.81
C ALA A 154 -17.27 -12.51 -2.05
N SER A 155 -18.51 -12.05 -1.96
CA SER A 155 -18.86 -10.84 -1.21
C SER A 155 -18.54 -10.98 0.29
N ARG A 156 -18.79 -12.17 0.88
CA ARG A 156 -18.46 -12.46 2.28
C ARG A 156 -16.96 -12.42 2.52
N ILE A 157 -16.16 -13.02 1.63
CA ILE A 157 -14.69 -13.03 1.72
C ILE A 157 -14.16 -11.61 1.71
N VAL A 158 -14.59 -10.78 0.77
CA VAL A 158 -14.10 -9.40 0.60
C VAL A 158 -14.52 -8.52 1.78
N ALA A 159 -15.77 -8.61 2.22
CA ALA A 159 -16.26 -7.81 3.36
C ALA A 159 -15.54 -8.15 4.68
N ASN A 160 -15.09 -9.40 4.85
CA ASN A 160 -14.33 -9.86 6.00
C ASN A 160 -12.82 -9.90 5.74
N SER A 161 -12.33 -9.23 4.71
CA SER A 161 -10.90 -9.13 4.43
C SER A 161 -10.25 -7.93 5.10
N LEU A 162 -8.93 -7.98 5.20
CA LEU A 162 -8.09 -6.84 5.54
C LEU A 162 -7.45 -6.28 4.26
N ILE A 163 -7.68 -5.02 3.98
CA ILE A 163 -7.05 -4.28 2.87
C ILE A 163 -5.95 -3.40 3.44
N PHE A 164 -4.71 -3.65 3.07
CA PHE A 164 -3.55 -2.89 3.51
C PHE A 164 -3.04 -1.99 2.37
N ILE A 165 -2.89 -0.71 2.63
CA ILE A 165 -2.44 0.30 1.65
C ILE A 165 -1.21 1.01 2.19
N SER A 166 -0.12 1.00 1.42
CA SER A 166 1.11 1.76 1.67
C SER A 166 1.61 2.32 0.36
N SER A 167 1.54 3.64 0.21
CA SER A 167 1.99 4.34 -1.00
C SER A 167 2.29 5.80 -0.67
N GLY A 168 2.98 6.49 -1.58
CA GLY A 168 3.33 7.90 -1.45
C GLY A 168 4.84 8.15 -1.35
N THR A 169 5.62 7.16 -0.94
CA THR A 169 7.09 7.29 -0.84
C THR A 169 7.71 7.65 -2.19
N ASN A 170 7.25 7.02 -3.27
CA ASN A 170 7.74 7.34 -4.61
C ASN A 170 7.27 8.70 -5.11
N ASP A 171 6.09 9.16 -4.72
CA ASP A 171 5.60 10.51 -5.04
C ASP A 171 6.55 11.57 -4.45
N PHE A 172 6.94 11.41 -3.19
CA PHE A 172 7.93 12.27 -2.53
C PHE A 172 9.30 12.17 -3.19
N SER A 173 9.77 10.97 -3.51
CA SER A 173 11.03 10.77 -4.22
C SER A 173 11.03 11.49 -5.58
N HIS A 174 9.93 11.42 -6.33
CA HIS A 174 9.79 12.13 -7.59
C HIS A 174 9.66 13.64 -7.42
N TYR A 175 8.95 14.10 -6.38
CA TYR A 175 8.87 15.52 -6.08
C TYR A 175 10.27 16.13 -5.91
N TYR A 176 11.09 15.56 -5.03
CA TYR A 176 12.43 16.07 -4.74
C TYR A 176 13.45 15.90 -5.88
N ARG A 177 13.17 15.03 -6.84
CA ARG A 177 14.04 14.80 -8.02
C ARG A 177 13.62 15.58 -9.26
N SER A 178 12.45 16.17 -9.28
CA SER A 178 11.88 16.84 -10.45
C SER A 178 11.88 18.36 -10.27
N SER A 179 12.74 19.06 -10.98
CA SER A 179 12.75 20.52 -11.01
C SER A 179 11.40 21.14 -11.43
N LYS A 180 10.59 20.41 -12.20
CA LYS A 180 9.24 20.83 -12.59
C LYS A 180 8.26 20.72 -11.40
N ARG A 181 8.33 19.66 -10.60
CA ARG A 181 7.46 19.47 -9.43
C ARG A 181 7.86 20.36 -8.26
N MET A 182 9.15 20.59 -8.05
CA MET A 182 9.64 21.53 -7.04
C MET A 182 9.23 22.99 -7.26
N LYS A 183 8.61 23.33 -8.40
CA LYS A 183 7.96 24.65 -8.61
C LYS A 183 6.62 24.78 -7.88
N MET A 184 6.01 23.67 -7.51
CA MET A 184 4.84 23.62 -6.62
C MET A 184 5.33 23.51 -5.18
N ASP A 185 4.69 24.22 -4.26
CA ASP A 185 4.96 24.02 -2.82
C ASP A 185 4.69 22.58 -2.41
N ILE A 186 5.52 22.03 -1.51
CA ILE A 186 5.37 20.63 -1.07
C ILE A 186 4.02 20.39 -0.38
N ASN A 187 3.49 21.38 0.36
CA ASN A 187 2.20 21.25 1.00
C ASN A 187 1.07 21.18 -0.03
N ASP A 188 1.17 21.96 -1.10
CA ASP A 188 0.21 21.90 -2.22
C ASP A 188 0.29 20.57 -2.94
N TYR A 189 1.50 20.04 -3.15
CA TYR A 189 1.68 18.71 -3.74
C TYR A 189 1.11 17.59 -2.85
N GLN A 190 1.31 17.66 -1.54
CA GLN A 190 0.70 16.73 -0.59
C GLN A 190 -0.83 16.77 -0.67
N GLU A 191 -1.40 17.98 -0.83
CA GLU A 191 -2.84 18.13 -1.00
C GLU A 191 -3.31 17.48 -2.33
N VAL A 192 -2.55 17.64 -3.41
CA VAL A 192 -2.84 16.95 -4.70
C VAL A 192 -2.84 15.44 -4.52
N ILE A 193 -1.90 14.87 -3.76
CA ILE A 193 -1.86 13.43 -3.47
C ILE A 193 -3.06 12.99 -2.63
N LEU A 194 -3.41 13.76 -1.60
CA LEU A 194 -4.44 13.41 -0.63
C LEU A 194 -5.85 13.83 -1.03
N ARG A 195 -6.01 14.98 -1.72
CA ARG A 195 -7.31 15.51 -2.14
C ARG A 195 -7.78 14.92 -3.45
N ALA A 196 -8.89 14.25 -3.37
CA ALA A 196 -9.65 13.89 -4.55
C ALA A 196 -11.14 14.05 -4.40
N ALA A 197 -11.62 14.42 -3.25
CA ALA A 197 -12.99 14.08 -2.92
C ALA A 197 -14.02 15.21 -3.05
N GLN A 198 -13.67 16.47 -2.99
CA GLN A 198 -14.71 17.50 -3.03
C GLN A 198 -15.35 17.66 -4.41
N ALA A 199 -14.60 17.41 -5.48
CA ALA A 199 -15.16 17.49 -6.84
C ALA A 199 -15.96 16.22 -7.22
N SER A 200 -15.47 15.03 -6.80
CA SER A 200 -16.10 13.75 -7.14
C SER A 200 -17.39 13.47 -6.37
N LEU A 201 -17.49 13.89 -5.11
CA LEU A 201 -18.74 13.75 -4.32
C LEU A 201 -19.90 14.57 -4.91
N LYS A 202 -19.65 15.70 -5.54
CA LYS A 202 -20.69 16.46 -6.28
C LYS A 202 -21.16 15.71 -7.53
N VAL A 203 -20.27 15.02 -8.22
CA VAL A 203 -20.59 14.25 -9.44
C VAL A 203 -21.34 12.97 -9.09
N ILE A 204 -20.99 12.28 -8.00
CA ILE A 204 -21.64 11.04 -7.57
C ILE A 204 -23.04 11.32 -7.03
N LYS A 205 -23.29 12.39 -6.28
CA LYS A 205 -24.64 12.79 -5.87
C LYS A 205 -25.56 13.08 -7.06
N ASN A 206 -25.04 13.60 -8.16
CA ASN A 206 -25.83 13.83 -9.38
C ASN A 206 -26.04 12.57 -10.24
N ARG A 207 -25.25 11.50 -10.06
CA ARG A 207 -25.41 10.24 -10.81
C ARG A 207 -26.51 9.31 -10.24
N HIS A 208 -26.83 9.39 -8.97
CA HIS A 208 -27.93 8.60 -8.41
C HIS A 208 -29.32 8.98 -8.96
N ILE A 209 -29.44 10.08 -9.68
CA ILE A 209 -30.70 10.52 -10.30
C ILE A 209 -30.84 10.04 -11.76
N LEU A 210 -29.78 9.48 -12.40
CA LEU A 210 -29.79 9.21 -13.84
C LEU A 210 -29.56 7.74 -14.24
N VAL A 211 -29.60 6.77 -13.32
CA VAL A 211 -29.45 5.35 -13.65
C VAL A 211 -30.79 4.61 -13.58
N ARG A 212 -31.83 5.16 -14.24
CA ARG A 212 -32.95 4.38 -14.78
C ARG A 212 -33.04 4.62 -16.29
N GLY A 213 -32.34 3.74 -17.02
CA GLY A 213 -32.43 3.61 -18.46
C GLY A 213 -31.41 4.40 -19.25
N VAL A 214 -30.29 3.79 -19.57
CA VAL A 214 -29.64 3.79 -20.90
C VAL A 214 -28.45 2.81 -20.86
N SER A 215 -28.48 1.81 -21.71
CA SER A 215 -27.33 0.99 -22.09
C SER A 215 -26.36 1.83 -22.91
N SER A 216 -25.06 1.60 -22.67
CA SER A 216 -23.92 2.20 -23.40
C SER A 216 -23.68 3.70 -23.16
N VAL A 217 -22.75 4.03 -22.25
CA VAL A 217 -22.12 5.36 -22.18
C VAL A 217 -20.67 5.25 -22.68
N GLN A 218 -20.49 5.74 -23.89
CA GLN A 218 -19.19 6.01 -24.48
C GLN A 218 -18.64 7.30 -23.82
N PHE A 219 -17.45 7.20 -23.19
CA PHE A 219 -16.81 8.35 -22.58
C PHE A 219 -16.23 9.25 -23.66
N PHE A 220 -16.83 10.42 -23.89
CA PHE A 220 -16.20 11.52 -24.62
C PHE A 220 -15.33 12.36 -23.66
N TYR A 221 -14.02 12.31 -23.85
CA TYR A 221 -13.09 13.27 -23.27
C TYR A 221 -13.16 14.58 -24.09
N SER A 222 -13.72 15.63 -23.52
CA SER A 222 -13.59 16.96 -24.06
C SER A 222 -12.25 17.57 -23.59
N SER A 223 -11.39 17.82 -24.57
CA SER A 223 -10.08 18.39 -24.40
C SER A 223 -10.21 19.91 -24.19
N SER A 224 -10.16 20.40 -22.95
CA SER A 224 -9.90 21.82 -22.69
C SER A 224 -8.52 21.95 -22.04
N LYS A 225 -7.69 22.78 -22.69
CA LYS A 225 -6.31 23.08 -22.37
C LYS A 225 -6.17 23.78 -21.01
N VAL A 226 -6.04 23.00 -19.93
CA VAL A 226 -5.30 23.40 -18.74
C VAL A 226 -4.55 22.14 -18.29
N GLY A 227 -3.21 22.20 -18.34
CA GLY A 227 -2.32 21.06 -18.13
C GLY A 227 -2.22 20.58 -16.67
N ILE A 228 -3.32 20.17 -16.08
CA ILE A 228 -3.37 19.43 -14.83
C ILE A 228 -4.41 18.33 -15.03
N THR A 229 -4.04 17.32 -15.79
CA THR A 229 -4.80 16.08 -15.91
C THR A 229 -4.19 15.05 -14.98
N SER A 230 -4.39 15.18 -13.69
CA SER A 230 -4.20 14.07 -12.78
C SER A 230 -5.22 14.19 -11.68
N LEU A 231 -6.18 13.34 -11.76
CA LEU A 231 -7.19 13.17 -10.74
C LEU A 231 -6.56 12.64 -9.47
N PRO A 232 -7.07 13.06 -8.41
CA PRO A 232 -6.63 12.89 -7.05
C PRO A 232 -6.88 11.50 -6.52
N ASN A 233 -5.86 10.92 -6.01
CA ASN A 233 -5.66 9.50 -6.10
C ASN A 233 -6.08 8.72 -4.84
N PHE A 234 -5.73 9.17 -3.63
CA PHE A 234 -5.95 8.37 -2.43
C PHE A 234 -7.43 8.18 -2.07
N GLN A 235 -8.20 9.26 -1.94
CA GLN A 235 -9.62 9.15 -1.52
C GLN A 235 -10.48 8.43 -2.56
N LEU A 236 -10.21 8.68 -3.85
CA LEU A 236 -10.89 7.97 -4.93
C LEU A 236 -10.60 6.47 -4.87
N ARG A 237 -9.33 6.07 -4.65
CA ARG A 237 -8.97 4.65 -4.52
C ARG A 237 -9.62 4.01 -3.29
N MET A 238 -9.71 4.74 -2.19
CA MET A 238 -10.43 4.27 -1.00
C MET A 238 -11.92 4.05 -1.29
N GLN A 239 -12.58 4.98 -1.98
CA GLN A 239 -13.97 4.84 -2.39
C GLN A 239 -14.18 3.63 -3.31
N GLU A 240 -13.33 3.47 -4.32
CA GLU A 240 -13.42 2.34 -5.25
C GLU A 240 -13.27 0.98 -4.53
N LEU A 241 -12.29 0.86 -3.65
CA LEU A 241 -12.08 -0.37 -2.86
C LEU A 241 -13.27 -0.65 -1.93
N PHE A 242 -13.88 0.40 -1.36
CA PHE A 242 -15.09 0.27 -0.56
C PHE A 242 -16.30 -0.17 -1.41
N ASP A 243 -16.50 0.41 -2.58
CA ASP A 243 -17.58 0.06 -3.51
C ASP A 243 -17.44 -1.38 -4.04
N LEU A 244 -16.21 -1.87 -4.13
CA LEU A 244 -15.87 -3.25 -4.47
C LEU A 244 -16.04 -4.24 -3.31
N GLY A 245 -16.48 -3.78 -2.15
CA GLY A 245 -16.84 -4.62 -1.01
C GLY A 245 -15.89 -4.55 0.20
N GLY A 246 -14.77 -3.84 0.10
CA GLY A 246 -13.83 -3.65 1.21
C GLY A 246 -14.46 -2.94 2.40
N ARG A 247 -14.17 -3.41 3.62
CA ARG A 247 -14.73 -2.83 4.85
C ARG A 247 -13.69 -2.54 5.91
N GLN A 248 -12.56 -3.23 5.90
CA GLN A 248 -11.51 -3.09 6.90
C GLN A 248 -10.21 -2.70 6.22
N PHE A 249 -9.70 -1.51 6.55
CA PHE A 249 -8.55 -0.90 5.92
C PHE A 249 -7.45 -0.60 6.92
N CYS A 250 -6.20 -0.87 6.55
CA CYS A 250 -5.01 -0.36 7.20
C CYS A 250 -4.31 0.60 6.24
N LEU A 251 -4.07 1.82 6.71
CA LEU A 251 -3.39 2.86 5.94
C LEU A 251 -2.05 3.17 6.59
N ALA A 252 -0.95 2.84 5.92
CA ALA A 252 0.38 3.19 6.39
C ALA A 252 0.70 4.66 6.04
N GLY A 253 1.24 5.38 7.02
CA GLY A 253 1.88 6.66 6.78
C GLY A 253 3.24 6.48 6.09
N LEU A 254 3.80 7.59 5.61
CA LEU A 254 5.16 7.61 5.06
C LEU A 254 6.18 7.25 6.15
N PRO A 255 7.23 6.51 5.79
CA PRO A 255 8.40 6.28 6.65
C PRO A 255 9.18 7.58 6.90
N PRO A 256 10.26 7.58 7.71
CA PRO A 256 11.22 8.67 7.79
C PRO A 256 11.96 8.82 6.46
N PHE A 257 11.31 9.49 5.52
CA PHE A 257 11.68 9.54 4.11
C PHE A 257 13.10 10.09 3.89
N GLY A 258 13.47 11.14 4.64
CA GLY A 258 14.81 11.72 4.58
C GLY A 258 15.93 10.81 5.10
N CYS A 259 15.58 9.72 5.81
CA CYS A 259 16.54 8.72 6.27
C CYS A 259 16.71 7.57 5.27
N THR A 260 16.00 7.57 4.15
CA THR A 260 16.18 6.52 3.15
C THR A 260 17.54 6.64 2.46
N PRO A 261 18.23 5.53 2.14
CA PRO A 261 19.57 5.56 1.57
C PRO A 261 19.69 6.42 0.32
N ILE A 262 18.65 6.42 -0.53
CA ILE A 262 18.64 7.22 -1.74
C ILE A 262 18.62 8.72 -1.44
N GLN A 263 17.84 9.15 -0.42
CA GLN A 263 17.76 10.57 -0.06
C GLN A 263 19.06 11.04 0.62
N ILE A 264 19.60 10.25 1.51
CA ILE A 264 20.93 10.50 2.13
C ILE A 264 22.01 10.62 1.05
N THR A 265 21.98 9.75 0.04
CA THR A 265 22.99 9.78 -1.03
C THR A 265 22.82 11.00 -1.95
N LEU A 266 21.61 11.40 -2.21
CA LEU A 266 21.31 12.55 -3.10
C LEU A 266 21.50 13.90 -2.41
N SER A 267 21.34 13.98 -1.09
CA SER A 267 21.51 15.22 -0.30
C SER A 267 22.95 15.72 -0.29
N LYS A 268 23.91 14.80 -0.48
CA LYS A 268 25.36 15.09 -0.38
C LYS A 268 25.79 15.65 0.98
N GLU A 269 24.99 15.42 2.03
CA GLU A 269 25.35 15.80 3.39
C GLU A 269 26.66 15.09 3.82
N PRO A 270 27.63 15.83 4.39
CA PRO A 270 28.98 15.30 4.68
C PRO A 270 28.96 14.06 5.59
N GLU A 271 28.06 14.03 6.56
CA GLU A 271 27.97 12.97 7.58
C GLU A 271 26.99 11.85 7.19
N ARG A 272 26.47 11.87 5.97
CA ARG A 272 25.40 10.92 5.54
C ARG A 272 24.23 10.89 6.52
N ALA A 273 23.89 12.03 7.08
CA ALA A 273 22.75 12.19 7.98
C ALA A 273 21.42 12.12 7.24
N CYS A 274 20.36 11.87 7.99
CA CYS A 274 19.00 12.01 7.47
C CYS A 274 18.72 13.45 7.02
N VAL A 275 17.94 13.62 5.99
CA VAL A 275 17.52 14.94 5.48
C VAL A 275 16.31 15.42 6.29
N ASP A 276 16.53 16.26 7.27
CA ASP A 276 15.53 16.70 8.26
C ASP A 276 14.29 17.31 7.61
N GLN A 277 14.47 18.16 6.59
CA GLN A 277 13.35 18.79 5.89
C GLN A 277 12.43 17.74 5.26
N GLN A 278 12.99 16.70 4.66
CA GLN A 278 12.20 15.63 4.04
C GLN A 278 11.47 14.78 5.08
N ASN A 279 12.08 14.58 6.25
CA ASN A 279 11.44 13.92 7.37
C ASN A 279 10.28 14.75 7.93
N TRP A 280 10.47 16.06 8.05
CA TRP A 280 9.42 16.99 8.44
C TRP A 280 8.24 16.93 7.46
N ASP A 281 8.49 17.00 6.16
CA ASP A 281 7.46 16.95 5.14
C ASP A 281 6.68 15.63 5.15
N ALA A 282 7.36 14.50 5.43
CA ALA A 282 6.71 13.21 5.63
C ALA A 282 5.79 13.22 6.87
N GLN A 283 6.21 13.86 7.97
CA GLN A 283 5.37 13.98 9.17
C GLN A 283 4.15 14.89 8.93
N VAL A 284 4.31 15.97 8.19
CA VAL A 284 3.20 16.85 7.79
C VAL A 284 2.19 16.08 6.96
N TYR A 285 2.65 15.33 5.96
CA TYR A 285 1.78 14.43 5.17
C TYR A 285 1.05 13.42 6.06
N ASN A 286 1.77 12.76 6.96
CA ASN A 286 1.20 11.78 7.88
C ASN A 286 0.15 12.39 8.81
N SER A 287 0.35 13.63 9.24
CA SER A 287 -0.64 14.38 10.02
C SER A 287 -1.91 14.67 9.22
N LYS A 288 -1.75 15.09 7.94
CA LYS A 288 -2.88 15.32 7.02
C LYS A 288 -3.65 14.01 6.78
N LEU A 289 -2.94 12.91 6.52
CA LEU A 289 -3.54 11.60 6.31
C LEU A 289 -4.35 11.14 7.53
N ARG A 290 -3.80 11.27 8.74
CA ARG A 290 -4.53 10.94 9.98
C ARG A 290 -5.80 11.78 10.16
N LYS A 291 -5.74 13.08 9.87
CA LYS A 291 -6.91 13.97 9.95
C LYS A 291 -8.00 13.63 8.94
N LEU A 292 -7.62 13.00 7.83
CA LEU A 292 -8.55 12.58 6.78
C LEU A 292 -9.37 11.34 7.17
N ILE A 293 -8.83 10.43 7.99
CA ILE A 293 -9.45 9.15 8.37
C ILE A 293 -10.87 9.30 8.92
N PRO A 294 -11.16 10.17 9.90
CA PRO A 294 -12.54 10.32 10.40
C PRO A 294 -13.53 10.79 9.33
N THR A 295 -13.05 11.55 8.35
CA THR A 295 -13.88 12.00 7.22
C THR A 295 -14.15 10.84 6.26
N LEU A 296 -13.16 10.00 5.99
CA LEU A 296 -13.33 8.78 5.20
C LEU A 296 -14.31 7.82 5.86
N GLU A 297 -14.18 7.53 7.14
CA GLU A 297 -15.09 6.62 7.86
C GLU A 297 -16.53 7.13 7.85
N ARG A 298 -16.73 8.46 7.94
CA ARG A 298 -18.07 9.05 7.78
C ARG A 298 -18.63 8.95 6.38
N SER A 299 -17.79 8.97 5.35
CA SER A 299 -18.22 8.83 3.94
C SER A 299 -18.39 7.37 3.52
N LEU A 300 -17.58 6.49 4.06
CA LEU A 300 -17.54 5.05 3.78
C LEU A 300 -18.28 4.28 4.88
N HIS A 301 -19.59 4.46 4.96
CA HIS A 301 -20.41 3.90 6.04
C HIS A 301 -20.23 2.39 6.25
N GLY A 302 -19.88 2.00 7.47
CA GLY A 302 -19.62 0.59 7.81
C GLY A 302 -18.19 0.13 7.52
N SER A 303 -17.32 1.03 7.07
CA SER A 303 -15.88 0.75 7.03
C SER A 303 -15.21 1.01 8.38
N ARG A 304 -14.07 0.36 8.58
CA ARG A 304 -13.14 0.62 9.68
C ARG A 304 -11.77 0.91 9.09
N ILE A 305 -11.16 2.02 9.46
CA ILE A 305 -9.87 2.46 8.94
C ILE A 305 -8.89 2.61 10.10
N VAL A 306 -7.77 1.90 10.04
CA VAL A 306 -6.70 1.96 11.04
C VAL A 306 -5.49 2.63 10.41
N TYR A 307 -4.96 3.67 11.07
CA TYR A 307 -3.69 4.27 10.70
C TYR A 307 -2.53 3.44 11.26
N VAL A 308 -1.54 3.17 10.41
CA VAL A 308 -0.29 2.48 10.79
C VAL A 308 0.85 3.50 10.77
N ASP A 309 1.40 3.80 11.94
CA ASP A 309 2.49 4.77 12.11
C ASP A 309 3.85 4.17 11.76
N ALA A 310 4.11 4.02 10.47
CA ALA A 310 5.39 3.51 9.97
C ALA A 310 6.56 4.45 10.31
N TYR A 311 6.30 5.78 10.34
CA TYR A 311 7.32 6.78 10.68
C TYR A 311 7.90 6.53 12.07
N LYS A 312 7.03 6.46 13.07
CA LYS A 312 7.44 6.30 14.46
C LYS A 312 8.26 5.03 14.68
N VAL A 313 7.75 3.89 14.18
CA VAL A 313 8.42 2.59 14.38
C VAL A 313 9.80 2.57 13.72
N LEU A 314 9.92 3.10 12.51
CA LEU A 314 11.20 3.12 11.81
C LEU A 314 12.19 4.11 12.41
N MET A 315 11.74 5.27 12.90
CA MET A 315 12.61 6.18 13.66
C MET A 315 13.14 5.53 14.95
N GLU A 316 12.29 4.85 15.71
CA GLU A 316 12.74 4.13 16.91
C GLU A 316 13.81 3.07 16.59
N ILE A 317 13.73 2.42 15.42
CA ILE A 317 14.74 1.46 14.96
C ILE A 317 16.03 2.17 14.55
N ILE A 318 15.93 3.34 13.92
CA ILE A 318 17.07 4.15 13.49
C ILE A 318 17.80 4.70 14.71
N ASP A 319 17.05 5.23 15.68
CA ASP A 319 17.62 5.89 16.87
C ASP A 319 18.24 4.88 17.86
N ASP A 320 17.63 3.71 18.03
CA ASP A 320 18.14 2.64 18.90
C ASP A 320 17.95 1.25 18.27
N PRO A 321 18.84 0.86 17.34
CA PRO A 321 18.79 -0.43 16.68
C PRO A 321 18.99 -1.60 17.65
N THR A 322 19.71 -1.38 18.77
CA THR A 322 20.04 -2.44 19.73
C THR A 322 18.81 -2.96 20.45
N LYS A 323 17.82 -2.12 20.70
CA LYS A 323 16.50 -2.46 21.24
C LYS A 323 15.77 -3.53 20.40
N TYR A 324 16.09 -3.59 19.12
CA TYR A 324 15.48 -4.53 18.17
C TYR A 324 16.41 -5.68 17.77
N GLY A 325 17.51 -5.87 18.52
CA GLY A 325 18.48 -6.95 18.31
C GLY A 325 19.41 -6.73 17.10
N MET A 326 19.57 -5.47 16.67
CA MET A 326 20.53 -5.06 15.66
C MET A 326 21.73 -4.39 16.30
N PHE A 327 22.94 -4.76 15.89
CA PHE A 327 24.19 -4.19 16.47
C PHE A 327 24.54 -2.80 15.93
N SER A 328 24.11 -2.49 14.72
CA SER A 328 24.21 -1.17 14.08
C SER A 328 23.20 -1.06 12.94
N ILE A 329 22.81 0.16 12.61
CA ILE A 329 22.21 0.44 11.31
C ILE A 329 23.36 0.80 10.37
N ASP A 330 23.93 -0.22 9.73
CA ASP A 330 24.73 0.03 8.55
C ASP A 330 23.77 0.49 7.44
N THR A 331 24.18 1.50 6.66
CA THR A 331 23.44 2.01 5.50
C THR A 331 23.04 0.91 4.50
N LYS A 332 23.68 -0.26 4.58
CA LYS A 332 23.29 -1.47 3.84
C LYS A 332 21.96 -2.10 4.30
N ILE A 333 21.53 -1.88 5.55
CA ILE A 333 20.28 -2.44 6.09
C ILE A 333 19.07 -1.62 5.62
N MET A 334 19.24 -0.30 5.43
CA MET A 334 18.19 0.57 4.90
C MET A 334 17.81 0.27 3.43
N THR A 335 18.66 -0.42 2.70
CA THR A 335 18.33 -0.93 1.33
C THR A 335 17.21 -1.96 1.34
N ILE A 336 16.82 -2.48 2.51
CA ILE A 336 15.77 -3.48 2.69
C ILE A 336 14.38 -2.84 2.82
N LEU A 337 14.31 -1.52 3.05
CA LEU A 337 13.06 -0.81 3.30
C LEU A 337 12.55 0.02 2.10
N LEU A 338 13.22 -0.10 0.96
CA LEU A 338 12.82 0.55 -0.31
C LEU A 338 12.50 -0.55 -1.35
#